data_8ff1b8e7b326075874856bd853200d2f
#
_entry.id   8ff1b8e7b326075874856bd853200d2f
#
_cell.length_a   1.000
_cell.length_b   1.000
_cell.length_c   1.000
_cell.angle_alpha   90.00
_cell.angle_beta   90.00
_cell.angle_gamma   90.00
#
_symmetry.space_group_name_H-M   'P 1'
#
loop_
_entity.id
_entity.type
_entity.pdbx_description
1 polymer ?
#
loop_
_entity_poly.entity_id
_entity_poly.type
_entity_poly.pdbx_seq_one_letter_code
_entity_poly.pdbx_strand_id
1 'polypeptide(L)'
;VGIAPCKPETREVAMKDLVNVEGIPFDVLNKGITWDWETFPEFMDAAAARKPSLNLAFIAPLTPFRHFVMGEASMERAANAEETAKIASLIGEAMDAGALGFSSTTLNQHLGFEGKPLACRNASREELKAYANQLKKRGKGAIEIALTRQVGVLEQDQCELLDFLLTESGRPVTFIALFDRDDIPEAVRDTLRRAAPMIAKGARPQTSPLPLT
;
A
#
# COMPACT_ATOMS: atom_id res chain seq x y z
N VAL A 1 2.27 3.90 -3.10
CA VAL A 1 2.18 4.39 -4.49
C VAL A 1 2.46 3.29 -5.49
N GLY A 2 2.26 3.51 -6.78
CA GLY A 2 2.50 2.57 -7.86
C GLY A 2 1.83 3.00 -9.15
N ILE A 3 2.10 2.26 -10.24
CA ILE A 3 1.65 2.59 -11.61
C ILE A 3 0.70 1.54 -12.21
N ALA A 4 0.27 0.56 -11.44
CA ALA A 4 -0.66 -0.47 -11.90
C ALA A 4 -1.66 -0.87 -10.81
N PRO A 5 -2.93 -1.14 -11.19
CA PRO A 5 -3.51 -0.98 -12.52
C PRO A 5 -3.65 0.50 -12.91
N CYS A 6 -3.68 0.81 -14.21
CA CYS A 6 -3.71 2.20 -14.66
C CYS A 6 -4.37 2.34 -16.03
N LYS A 7 -5.46 3.08 -16.10
CA LYS A 7 -6.11 3.46 -17.36
C LYS A 7 -5.40 4.67 -17.98
N PRO A 8 -5.52 4.89 -19.31
CA PRO A 8 -4.92 6.04 -19.97
C PRO A 8 -5.20 7.38 -19.26
N GLU A 9 -6.43 7.61 -18.83
CA GLU A 9 -6.87 8.84 -18.17
C GLU A 9 -6.31 9.02 -16.75
N THR A 10 -5.78 7.96 -16.10
CA THR A 10 -5.20 8.02 -14.75
C THR A 10 -3.66 7.98 -14.74
N ARG A 11 -3.00 7.91 -15.90
CA ARG A 11 -1.53 7.82 -16.01
C ARG A 11 -0.83 9.02 -15.39
N GLU A 12 -1.35 10.23 -15.66
CA GLU A 12 -0.75 11.45 -15.17
C GLU A 12 -0.80 11.54 -13.63
N VAL A 13 -1.94 11.24 -13.02
CA VAL A 13 -2.06 11.24 -11.56
C VAL A 13 -1.17 10.19 -10.92
N ALA A 14 -1.07 8.99 -11.50
CA ALA A 14 -0.20 7.93 -11.00
C ALA A 14 1.29 8.33 -11.04
N MET A 15 1.75 8.98 -12.12
CA MET A 15 3.11 9.52 -12.21
C MET A 15 3.36 10.65 -11.20
N LYS A 16 2.41 11.58 -11.05
CA LYS A 16 2.54 12.70 -10.10
C LYS A 16 2.55 12.24 -8.64
N ASP A 17 1.80 11.18 -8.30
CA ASP A 17 1.89 10.54 -6.99
C ASP A 17 3.31 10.01 -6.72
N LEU A 18 3.95 9.37 -7.72
CA LEU A 18 5.33 8.90 -7.61
C LEU A 18 6.35 10.05 -7.52
N VAL A 19 6.13 11.16 -8.25
CA VAL A 19 6.97 12.35 -8.11
C VAL A 19 6.97 12.84 -6.67
N ASN A 20 5.79 12.95 -6.07
CA ASN A 20 5.64 13.52 -4.73
C ASN A 20 6.13 12.59 -3.62
N VAL A 21 5.92 11.28 -3.74
CA VAL A 21 6.27 10.33 -2.69
C VAL A 21 7.67 9.77 -2.83
N GLU A 22 8.10 9.48 -4.06
CA GLU A 22 9.38 8.82 -4.34
C GLU A 22 10.46 9.79 -4.86
N GLY A 23 10.10 11.04 -5.12
CA GLY A 23 11.06 12.03 -5.63
C GLY A 23 11.55 11.75 -7.06
N ILE A 24 10.86 10.91 -7.84
CA ILE A 24 11.25 10.59 -9.21
C ILE A 24 10.77 11.71 -10.14
N PRO A 25 11.68 12.37 -10.93
CA PRO A 25 11.25 13.43 -11.82
C PRO A 25 10.18 12.98 -12.82
N PHE A 26 9.17 13.82 -13.04
CA PHE A 26 8.05 13.52 -13.95
C PHE A 26 8.51 13.14 -15.36
N ASP A 27 9.48 13.86 -15.91
CA ASP A 27 10.02 13.58 -17.26
C ASP A 27 10.69 12.22 -17.37
N VAL A 28 11.29 11.73 -16.28
CA VAL A 28 11.88 10.38 -16.22
C VAL A 28 10.77 9.33 -16.28
N LEU A 29 9.72 9.50 -15.50
CA LEU A 29 8.57 8.60 -15.50
C LEU A 29 7.88 8.62 -16.87
N ASN A 30 7.60 9.80 -17.42
CA ASN A 30 6.90 9.96 -18.70
C ASN A 30 7.66 9.36 -19.90
N LYS A 31 9.00 9.37 -19.86
CA LYS A 31 9.85 8.74 -20.89
C LYS A 31 10.10 7.26 -20.63
N GLY A 32 10.15 6.85 -19.36
CA GLY A 32 10.58 5.51 -18.97
C GLY A 32 9.45 4.49 -18.90
N ILE A 33 8.21 4.92 -18.67
CA ILE A 33 7.06 4.03 -18.56
C ILE A 33 6.43 3.82 -19.94
N THR A 34 6.37 2.58 -20.39
CA THR A 34 5.89 2.22 -21.74
C THR A 34 4.37 2.09 -21.83
N TRP A 35 3.70 1.93 -20.67
CA TRP A 35 2.25 1.78 -20.56
C TRP A 35 1.67 0.66 -21.43
N ASP A 36 2.39 -0.46 -21.55
CA ASP A 36 1.99 -1.67 -22.26
C ASP A 36 1.10 -2.60 -21.38
N TRP A 37 0.39 -1.99 -20.40
CA TRP A 37 -0.58 -2.63 -19.52
C TRP A 37 -1.66 -1.64 -19.10
N GLU A 38 -2.82 -2.17 -18.70
CA GLU A 38 -3.85 -1.46 -17.95
C GLU A 38 -4.15 -2.15 -16.61
N THR A 39 -4.22 -3.47 -16.61
CA THR A 39 -4.48 -4.27 -15.41
C THR A 39 -3.20 -4.60 -14.64
N PHE A 40 -3.34 -5.03 -13.40
CA PHE A 40 -2.18 -5.45 -12.59
C PHE A 40 -1.56 -6.76 -13.09
N PRO A 41 -2.31 -7.79 -13.51
CA PRO A 41 -1.73 -8.96 -14.17
C PRO A 41 -0.91 -8.62 -15.41
N GLU A 42 -1.42 -7.78 -16.30
CA GLU A 42 -0.68 -7.32 -17.49
C GLU A 42 0.61 -6.59 -17.12
N PHE A 43 0.59 -5.77 -16.06
CA PHE A 43 1.81 -5.13 -15.54
C PHE A 43 2.84 -6.17 -15.08
N MET A 44 2.43 -7.24 -14.41
CA MET A 44 3.34 -8.31 -13.99
C MET A 44 3.93 -9.04 -15.21
N ASP A 45 3.12 -9.31 -16.22
CA ASP A 45 3.56 -9.91 -17.50
C ASP A 45 4.54 -9.00 -18.24
N ALA A 46 4.25 -7.70 -18.31
CA ALA A 46 5.14 -6.70 -18.90
C ALA A 46 6.49 -6.63 -18.16
N ALA A 47 6.47 -6.70 -16.83
CA ALA A 47 7.69 -6.75 -16.03
C ALA A 47 8.50 -8.04 -16.31
N ALA A 48 7.85 -9.19 -16.39
CA ALA A 48 8.48 -10.47 -16.72
C ALA A 48 9.09 -10.48 -18.14
N ALA A 49 8.39 -9.85 -19.10
CA ALA A 49 8.86 -9.74 -20.49
C ALA A 49 10.17 -8.94 -20.62
N ARG A 50 10.50 -8.07 -19.63
CA ARG A 50 11.79 -7.34 -19.58
C ARG A 50 12.98 -8.25 -19.23
N LYS A 51 12.74 -9.51 -18.86
CA LYS A 51 13.77 -10.50 -18.50
C LYS A 51 14.75 -9.97 -17.43
N PRO A 52 14.25 -9.51 -16.28
CA PRO A 52 15.13 -9.00 -15.23
C PRO A 52 16.10 -10.08 -14.76
N SER A 53 17.31 -9.67 -14.38
CA SER A 53 18.34 -10.58 -13.84
C SER A 53 18.05 -11.03 -12.40
N LEU A 54 17.10 -10.38 -11.73
CA LEU A 54 16.66 -10.69 -10.37
C LEU A 54 15.25 -11.27 -10.38
N ASN A 55 14.95 -12.09 -9.37
CA ASN A 55 13.59 -12.51 -9.12
C ASN A 55 12.76 -11.30 -8.64
N LEU A 56 11.62 -11.09 -9.27
CA LEU A 56 10.69 -10.03 -8.91
C LEU A 56 9.47 -10.61 -8.17
N ALA A 57 9.01 -9.87 -7.19
CA ALA A 57 7.75 -10.12 -6.49
C ALA A 57 7.00 -8.81 -6.33
N PHE A 58 5.68 -8.82 -6.45
CA PHE A 58 4.86 -7.62 -6.48
C PHE A 58 3.82 -7.64 -5.36
N ILE A 59 3.64 -6.49 -4.73
CA ILE A 59 2.53 -6.21 -3.82
C ILE A 59 1.62 -5.21 -4.53
N ALA A 60 0.31 -5.46 -4.56
CA ALA A 60 -0.68 -4.59 -5.20
C ALA A 60 -0.86 -3.29 -4.38
N PRO A 61 -0.41 -2.13 -4.88
CA PRO A 61 -0.53 -0.87 -4.14
C PRO A 61 -1.96 -0.33 -4.23
N LEU A 62 -2.64 -0.11 -3.11
CA LEU A 62 -4.06 0.22 -3.08
C LEU A 62 -4.41 1.54 -3.79
N THR A 63 -3.51 2.52 -3.81
CA THR A 63 -3.75 3.81 -4.48
C THR A 63 -4.13 3.66 -5.96
N PRO A 64 -3.34 3.00 -6.83
CA PRO A 64 -3.71 2.79 -8.23
C PRO A 64 -5.02 2.02 -8.42
N PHE A 65 -5.32 1.04 -7.57
CA PHE A 65 -6.59 0.30 -7.66
C PHE A 65 -7.80 1.21 -7.43
N ARG A 66 -7.68 2.16 -6.49
CA ARG A 66 -8.72 3.15 -6.24
C ARG A 66 -8.83 4.15 -7.39
N HIS A 67 -7.72 4.64 -7.93
CA HIS A 67 -7.73 5.50 -9.13
C HIS A 67 -8.37 4.80 -10.33
N PHE A 68 -8.05 3.53 -10.53
CA PHE A 68 -8.57 2.73 -11.65
C PHE A 68 -10.11 2.59 -11.65
N VAL A 69 -10.71 2.49 -10.46
CA VAL A 69 -12.16 2.30 -10.30
C VAL A 69 -12.91 3.61 -10.13
N MET A 70 -12.35 4.55 -9.36
CA MET A 70 -13.05 5.75 -8.91
C MET A 70 -12.57 7.04 -9.59
N GLY A 71 -11.45 6.99 -10.33
CA GLY A 71 -10.83 8.20 -10.88
C GLY A 71 -10.47 9.21 -9.79
N GLU A 72 -10.74 10.49 -10.04
CA GLU A 72 -10.43 11.60 -9.11
C GLU A 72 -11.14 11.48 -7.76
N ALA A 73 -12.36 10.95 -7.74
CA ALA A 73 -13.12 10.76 -6.50
C ALA A 73 -12.39 9.90 -5.46
N SER A 74 -11.42 9.08 -5.88
CA SER A 74 -10.59 8.27 -4.98
C SER A 74 -9.75 9.08 -4.01
N MET A 75 -9.38 10.32 -4.40
CA MET A 75 -8.61 11.26 -3.58
C MET A 75 -9.48 12.09 -2.63
N GLU A 76 -10.80 12.01 -2.75
CA GLU A 76 -11.73 12.88 -2.04
C GLU A 76 -12.60 12.14 -1.02
N ARG A 77 -12.93 10.88 -1.29
CA ARG A 77 -13.87 10.11 -0.47
C ARG A 77 -13.55 8.62 -0.37
N ALA A 78 -14.19 7.96 0.55
CA ALA A 78 -14.26 6.50 0.60
C ALA A 78 -15.03 5.96 -0.62
N ALA A 79 -14.74 4.71 -1.00
CA ALA A 79 -15.49 3.99 -2.03
C ALA A 79 -16.89 3.61 -1.51
N ASN A 80 -17.86 3.65 -2.40
CA ASN A 80 -19.17 3.07 -2.12
C ASN A 80 -19.12 1.53 -2.21
N ALA A 81 -20.25 0.86 -1.97
CA ALA A 81 -20.29 -0.62 -1.92
C ALA A 81 -19.93 -1.27 -3.27
N GLU A 82 -20.36 -0.69 -4.40
CA GLU A 82 -20.07 -1.20 -5.74
C GLU A 82 -18.59 -1.00 -6.10
N GLU A 83 -18.06 0.20 -5.87
CA GLU A 83 -16.64 0.51 -6.05
C GLU A 83 -15.76 -0.39 -5.18
N THR A 84 -16.14 -0.58 -3.91
CA THR A 84 -15.44 -1.47 -2.97
C THR A 84 -15.41 -2.91 -3.50
N ALA A 85 -16.54 -3.43 -3.97
CA ALA A 85 -16.62 -4.77 -4.53
C ALA A 85 -15.74 -4.92 -5.78
N LYS A 86 -15.72 -3.90 -6.65
CA LYS A 86 -14.88 -3.90 -7.86
C LYS A 86 -13.39 -3.87 -7.52
N ILE A 87 -12.96 -3.00 -6.61
CA ILE A 87 -11.57 -2.93 -6.15
C ILE A 87 -11.16 -4.26 -5.51
N ALA A 88 -12.01 -4.83 -4.65
CA ALA A 88 -11.76 -6.13 -4.04
C ALA A 88 -11.58 -7.25 -5.08
N SER A 89 -12.40 -7.27 -6.15
CA SER A 89 -12.25 -8.21 -7.26
C SER A 89 -10.88 -8.07 -7.93
N LEU A 90 -10.50 -6.85 -8.28
CA LEU A 90 -9.21 -6.56 -8.93
C LEU A 90 -8.00 -6.95 -8.05
N ILE A 91 -8.07 -6.73 -6.73
CA ILE A 91 -7.05 -7.22 -5.79
C ILE A 91 -7.00 -8.75 -5.82
N GLY A 92 -8.17 -9.39 -5.88
CA GLY A 92 -8.27 -10.83 -6.02
C GLY A 92 -7.61 -11.35 -7.30
N GLU A 93 -7.86 -10.72 -8.44
CA GLU A 93 -7.26 -11.03 -9.74
C GLU A 93 -5.73 -10.85 -9.69
N ALA A 94 -5.24 -9.77 -9.09
CA ALA A 94 -3.81 -9.55 -8.89
C ALA A 94 -3.16 -10.67 -8.07
N MET A 95 -3.82 -11.12 -7.01
CA MET A 95 -3.33 -12.23 -6.18
C MET A 95 -3.38 -13.58 -6.91
N ASP A 96 -4.37 -13.80 -7.76
CA ASP A 96 -4.46 -15.01 -8.58
C ASP A 96 -3.36 -15.03 -9.65
N ALA A 97 -2.98 -13.86 -10.17
CA ALA A 97 -1.82 -13.69 -11.06
C ALA A 97 -0.46 -13.80 -10.35
N GLY A 98 -0.41 -13.84 -9.02
CA GLY A 98 0.82 -14.07 -8.25
C GLY A 98 1.29 -12.90 -7.38
N ALA A 99 0.50 -11.84 -7.24
CA ALA A 99 0.82 -10.78 -6.28
C ALA A 99 0.88 -11.33 -4.84
N LEU A 100 1.80 -10.77 -4.05
CA LEU A 100 2.05 -11.20 -2.67
C LEU A 100 1.08 -10.60 -1.64
N GLY A 101 0.08 -9.85 -2.08
CA GLY A 101 -0.89 -9.17 -1.23
C GLY A 101 -1.12 -7.73 -1.68
N PHE A 102 -1.52 -6.86 -0.76
CA PHE A 102 -1.69 -5.43 -1.06
C PHE A 102 -0.98 -4.54 -0.05
N SER A 103 -0.73 -3.29 -0.46
CA SER A 103 -0.11 -2.28 0.41
C SER A 103 -0.94 -1.01 0.53
N SER A 104 -0.79 -0.31 1.67
CA SER A 104 -1.47 0.94 1.99
C SER A 104 -0.58 1.86 2.84
N THR A 105 -1.07 3.05 3.15
CA THR A 105 -0.42 3.98 4.07
C THR A 105 -1.44 4.78 4.88
N THR A 106 -1.05 5.16 6.10
CA THR A 106 -1.77 6.14 6.93
C THR A 106 -0.95 7.41 7.16
N LEU A 107 0.26 7.50 6.59
CA LEU A 107 1.19 8.60 6.85
C LEU A 107 0.66 9.92 6.30
N ASN A 108 0.66 10.96 7.13
CA ASN A 108 0.20 12.29 6.73
C ASN A 108 1.08 12.95 5.66
N GLN A 109 2.37 12.64 5.65
CA GLN A 109 3.33 13.12 4.66
C GLN A 109 3.22 12.42 3.30
N HIS A 110 2.50 11.31 3.20
CA HIS A 110 2.23 10.68 1.92
C HIS A 110 1.11 11.44 1.20
N LEU A 111 1.53 12.51 0.54
CA LEU A 111 0.70 13.35 -0.30
C LEU A 111 0.98 13.01 -1.77
N GLY A 112 -0.07 12.90 -2.53
CA GLY A 112 -0.02 12.62 -3.96
C GLY A 112 -0.19 13.88 -4.81
N PHE A 113 -0.84 13.71 -5.93
CA PHE A 113 -1.12 14.77 -6.88
C PHE A 113 -1.79 16.00 -6.23
N GLU A 114 -1.31 17.20 -6.55
CA GLU A 114 -1.79 18.49 -5.99
C GLU A 114 -1.72 18.60 -4.46
N GLY A 115 -0.86 17.80 -3.80
CA GLY A 115 -0.79 17.79 -2.34
C GLY A 115 -1.99 17.16 -1.64
N LYS A 116 -2.87 16.49 -2.39
CA LYS A 116 -3.99 15.72 -1.84
C LYS A 116 -3.46 14.45 -1.14
N PRO A 117 -4.19 13.92 -0.16
CA PRO A 117 -3.84 12.62 0.41
C PRO A 117 -3.78 11.54 -0.68
N LEU A 118 -2.83 10.60 -0.59
CA LEU A 118 -2.86 9.43 -1.46
C LEU A 118 -4.21 8.74 -1.36
N ALA A 119 -4.75 8.29 -2.48
CA ALA A 119 -6.10 7.73 -2.56
C ALA A 119 -6.35 6.58 -1.54
N CYS A 120 -5.34 5.76 -1.25
CA CYS A 120 -5.47 4.68 -0.26
C CYS A 120 -5.73 5.17 1.17
N ARG A 121 -5.40 6.44 1.51
CA ARG A 121 -5.64 7.01 2.84
C ARG A 121 -7.12 7.29 3.11
N ASN A 122 -7.93 7.41 2.05
CA ASN A 122 -9.37 7.63 2.15
C ASN A 122 -10.17 6.31 2.23
N ALA A 123 -9.49 5.16 2.25
CA ALA A 123 -10.16 3.87 2.36
C ALA A 123 -10.81 3.70 3.74
N SER A 124 -12.10 3.39 3.75
CA SER A 124 -12.85 3.10 4.97
C SER A 124 -12.48 1.72 5.56
N ARG A 125 -12.91 1.47 6.79
CA ARG A 125 -12.74 0.14 7.42
C ARG A 125 -13.47 -0.96 6.65
N GLU A 126 -14.65 -0.66 6.09
CA GLU A 126 -15.43 -1.57 5.26
C GLU A 126 -14.69 -1.95 3.99
N GLU A 127 -14.07 -0.97 3.33
CA GLU A 127 -13.20 -1.22 2.18
C GLU A 127 -12.02 -2.13 2.55
N LEU A 128 -11.26 -1.74 3.58
CA LEU A 128 -10.09 -2.50 4.03
C LEU A 128 -10.46 -3.94 4.41
N LYS A 129 -11.64 -4.15 5.02
CA LYS A 129 -12.19 -5.48 5.30
C LYS A 129 -12.44 -6.28 4.03
N ALA A 130 -13.07 -5.67 3.02
CA ALA A 130 -13.35 -6.34 1.76
C ALA A 130 -12.05 -6.78 1.05
N TYR A 131 -11.01 -5.93 1.10
CA TYR A 131 -9.70 -6.20 0.51
C TYR A 131 -8.93 -7.28 1.30
N ALA A 132 -8.90 -7.18 2.62
CA ALA A 132 -8.29 -8.17 3.51
C ALA A 132 -8.92 -9.57 3.33
N ASN A 133 -10.24 -9.62 3.12
CA ASN A 133 -10.96 -10.86 2.84
C ASN A 133 -10.54 -11.54 1.52
N GLN A 134 -9.96 -10.83 0.54
CA GLN A 134 -9.41 -11.46 -0.66
C GLN A 134 -8.18 -12.32 -0.32
N LEU A 135 -7.35 -11.88 0.62
CA LEU A 135 -6.21 -12.65 1.13
C LEU A 135 -6.70 -13.86 1.95
N LYS A 136 -7.68 -13.63 2.84
CA LYS A 136 -8.28 -14.68 3.68
C LYS A 136 -8.85 -15.83 2.85
N LYS A 137 -9.66 -15.49 1.83
CA LYS A 137 -10.28 -16.47 0.92
C LYS A 137 -9.25 -17.35 0.19
N ARG A 138 -8.08 -16.76 -0.14
CA ARG A 138 -7.01 -17.45 -0.86
C ARG A 138 -6.02 -18.16 0.07
N GLY A 139 -6.04 -17.89 1.36
CA GLY A 139 -5.13 -18.45 2.35
C GLY A 139 -3.65 -18.09 2.12
N LYS A 140 -3.37 -17.04 1.33
CA LYS A 140 -2.01 -16.62 0.94
C LYS A 140 -1.84 -15.11 0.97
N GLY A 141 -0.59 -14.65 0.90
CA GLY A 141 -0.23 -13.23 0.83
C GLY A 141 -0.03 -12.57 2.19
N ALA A 142 0.28 -11.28 2.15
CA ALA A 142 0.48 -10.41 3.30
C ALA A 142 -0.06 -9.01 3.01
N ILE A 143 -0.26 -8.20 4.05
CA ILE A 143 -0.55 -6.78 3.92
C ILE A 143 0.70 -6.02 4.33
N GLU A 144 1.08 -4.99 3.58
CA GLU A 144 2.10 -4.04 3.96
C GLU A 144 1.47 -2.67 4.22
N ILE A 145 1.82 -2.02 5.32
CA ILE A 145 1.27 -0.70 5.65
C ILE A 145 2.33 0.23 6.24
N ALA A 146 2.46 1.41 5.64
CA ALA A 146 3.18 2.51 6.28
C ALA A 146 2.24 3.11 7.34
N LEU A 147 2.48 2.77 8.61
CA LEU A 147 1.50 2.88 9.68
C LEU A 147 1.78 4.02 10.65
N THR A 148 3.04 4.20 11.09
CA THR A 148 3.38 5.15 12.15
C THR A 148 3.40 6.59 11.63
N ARG A 149 2.32 7.34 11.85
CA ARG A 149 2.19 8.76 11.42
C ARG A 149 3.29 9.65 11.99
N GLN A 150 3.63 9.47 13.25
CA GLN A 150 4.87 9.96 13.82
C GLN A 150 5.90 8.86 13.74
N VAL A 151 6.96 9.08 12.99
CA VAL A 151 8.00 8.06 12.73
C VAL A 151 8.46 7.39 14.03
N GLY A 152 8.40 6.07 14.06
CA GLY A 152 8.81 5.26 15.22
C GLY A 152 7.82 5.22 16.39
N VAL A 153 6.69 5.94 16.33
CA VAL A 153 5.69 5.96 17.42
C VAL A 153 4.41 5.29 16.95
N LEU A 154 4.02 4.21 17.62
CA LEU A 154 2.78 3.49 17.35
C LEU A 154 1.66 4.01 18.26
N GLU A 155 0.67 4.69 17.69
CA GLU A 155 -0.48 5.25 18.40
C GLU A 155 -1.59 4.19 18.61
N GLN A 156 -2.57 4.50 19.46
CA GLN A 156 -3.63 3.54 19.83
C GLN A 156 -4.50 3.14 18.63
N ASP A 157 -4.97 4.09 17.84
CA ASP A 157 -5.79 3.84 16.66
C ASP A 157 -5.03 3.07 15.57
N GLN A 158 -3.70 3.20 15.55
CA GLN A 158 -2.83 2.41 14.67
C GLN A 158 -2.70 0.96 15.16
N CYS A 159 -2.63 0.75 16.48
CA CYS A 159 -2.72 -0.60 17.05
C CYS A 159 -4.05 -1.27 16.67
N GLU A 160 -5.15 -0.53 16.78
CA GLU A 160 -6.49 -1.01 16.42
C GLU A 160 -6.61 -1.32 14.92
N LEU A 161 -6.00 -0.49 14.06
CA LEU A 161 -5.95 -0.76 12.62
C LEU A 161 -5.13 -2.02 12.32
N LEU A 162 -3.98 -2.16 12.96
CA LEU A 162 -3.11 -3.31 12.78
C LEU A 162 -3.81 -4.62 13.22
N ASP A 163 -4.45 -4.61 14.38
CA ASP A 163 -5.21 -5.76 14.90
C ASP A 163 -6.40 -6.10 13.99
N PHE A 164 -7.09 -5.09 13.49
CA PHE A 164 -8.18 -5.24 12.54
C PHE A 164 -7.72 -5.91 11.24
N LEU A 165 -6.62 -5.44 10.64
CA LEU A 165 -6.09 -6.01 9.39
C LEU A 165 -5.65 -7.46 9.57
N LEU A 166 -5.00 -7.80 10.70
CA LEU A 166 -4.62 -9.16 11.06
C LEU A 166 -5.84 -10.07 11.19
N THR A 167 -6.87 -9.60 11.90
CA THR A 167 -8.11 -10.36 12.17
C THR A 167 -8.90 -10.61 10.89
N GLU A 168 -9.10 -9.57 10.08
CA GLU A 168 -9.91 -9.68 8.86
C GLU A 168 -9.20 -10.46 7.75
N SER A 169 -7.89 -10.31 7.62
CA SER A 169 -7.12 -11.06 6.61
C SER A 169 -6.76 -12.48 7.04
N GLY A 170 -6.56 -12.73 8.33
CA GLY A 170 -5.95 -13.95 8.84
C GLY A 170 -4.54 -14.18 8.30
N ARG A 171 -3.86 -13.10 7.87
CA ARG A 171 -2.57 -13.14 7.19
C ARG A 171 -1.57 -12.19 7.86
N PRO A 172 -0.25 -12.41 7.64
CA PRO A 172 0.74 -11.48 8.16
C PRO A 172 0.50 -10.05 7.68
N VAL A 173 0.76 -9.10 8.58
CA VAL A 173 0.76 -7.66 8.27
C VAL A 173 2.12 -7.11 8.61
N THR A 174 2.86 -6.64 7.62
CA THR A 174 4.10 -5.90 7.84
C THR A 174 3.78 -4.43 8.01
N PHE A 175 4.48 -3.74 8.89
CA PHE A 175 4.26 -2.32 9.09
C PHE A 175 5.57 -1.55 9.27
N ILE A 176 5.63 -0.36 8.71
CA ILE A 176 6.70 0.60 8.87
C ILE A 176 6.25 1.60 9.96
N ALA A 177 7.02 1.93 10.99
CA ALA A 177 8.42 1.63 11.06
C ALA A 177 8.92 1.61 12.52
N LEU A 178 9.97 0.85 12.72
CA LEU A 178 10.81 0.96 13.91
C LEU A 178 12.01 1.84 13.58
N PHE A 179 12.14 2.97 14.28
CA PHE A 179 13.29 3.87 14.15
C PHE A 179 13.72 4.36 15.53
N ASP A 180 15.02 4.35 15.78
CA ASP A 180 15.58 5.11 16.89
C ASP A 180 15.45 6.60 16.62
N ARG A 181 15.20 7.35 17.70
CA ARG A 181 15.02 8.79 17.66
C ARG A 181 15.70 9.42 18.86
N ASP A 182 16.57 10.39 18.60
CA ASP A 182 17.27 11.12 19.68
C ASP A 182 16.29 11.91 20.56
N ASP A 183 15.20 12.44 19.97
CA ASP A 183 14.15 13.18 20.68
C ASP A 183 13.14 12.27 21.40
N ILE A 184 13.10 10.97 21.10
CA ILE A 184 12.25 9.96 21.75
C ILE A 184 13.06 8.66 21.94
N PRO A 185 13.97 8.59 22.91
CA PRO A 185 14.91 7.45 23.07
C PRO A 185 14.27 6.09 23.24
N GLU A 186 13.02 6.03 23.76
CA GLU A 186 12.30 4.77 23.99
C GLU A 186 11.34 4.40 22.85
N ALA A 187 11.33 5.13 21.73
CA ALA A 187 10.35 4.96 20.65
C ALA A 187 10.28 3.50 20.15
N VAL A 188 11.40 2.87 19.89
CA VAL A 188 11.46 1.47 19.43
C VAL A 188 10.90 0.52 20.47
N ARG A 189 11.31 0.67 21.74
CA ARG A 189 10.85 -0.22 22.84
C ARG A 189 9.36 -0.07 23.07
N ASP A 190 8.85 1.16 23.08
CA ASP A 190 7.43 1.43 23.27
C ASP A 190 6.60 0.90 22.10
N THR A 191 7.05 1.10 20.88
CA THR A 191 6.40 0.54 19.69
C THR A 191 6.37 -0.98 19.74
N LEU A 192 7.47 -1.64 20.06
CA LEU A 192 7.51 -3.10 20.19
C LEU A 192 6.60 -3.60 21.34
N ARG A 193 6.57 -2.90 22.46
CA ARG A 193 5.70 -3.24 23.59
C ARG A 193 4.21 -3.14 23.22
N ARG A 194 3.83 -2.05 22.58
CA ARG A 194 2.47 -1.85 22.08
C ARG A 194 2.08 -2.86 21.00
N ALA A 195 3.00 -3.17 20.10
CA ALA A 195 2.79 -4.12 19.01
C ALA A 195 2.84 -5.59 19.47
N ALA A 196 3.32 -5.91 20.66
CA ALA A 196 3.53 -7.29 21.12
C ALA A 196 2.30 -8.21 20.93
N PRO A 197 1.06 -7.82 21.27
CA PRO A 197 -0.11 -8.65 21.04
C PRO A 197 -0.36 -8.92 19.53
N MET A 198 -0.13 -7.92 18.68
CA MET A 198 -0.29 -8.05 17.24
C MET A 198 0.87 -8.85 16.61
N ILE A 199 2.09 -8.72 17.14
CA ILE A 199 3.24 -9.54 16.71
C ILE A 199 2.95 -11.03 16.97
N ALA A 200 2.36 -11.36 18.12
CA ALA A 200 1.92 -12.71 18.42
C ALA A 200 0.86 -13.24 17.42
N LYS A 201 0.05 -12.37 16.84
CA LYS A 201 -0.94 -12.69 15.81
C LYS A 201 -0.39 -12.69 14.37
N GLY A 202 0.85 -12.25 14.16
CA GLY A 202 1.47 -12.23 12.83
C GLY A 202 1.85 -10.86 12.28
N ALA A 203 1.81 -9.80 13.09
CA ALA A 203 2.40 -8.51 12.68
C ALA A 203 3.92 -8.62 12.57
N ARG A 204 4.51 -7.89 11.65
CA ARG A 204 5.94 -7.88 11.38
C ARG A 204 6.42 -6.43 11.25
N PRO A 205 6.97 -5.83 12.32
CA PRO A 205 7.54 -4.50 12.24
C PRO A 205 8.78 -4.49 11.38
N GLN A 206 8.95 -3.42 10.60
CA GLN A 206 10.10 -3.22 9.73
C GLN A 206 10.93 -2.01 10.20
N THR A 207 12.23 -2.08 9.95
CA THR A 207 13.16 -0.97 10.13
C THR A 207 13.97 -0.77 8.85
N SER A 208 14.44 0.46 8.62
CA SER A 208 15.42 0.73 7.56
C SER A 208 16.84 0.50 8.11
N PRO A 209 17.73 -0.13 7.35
CA PRO A 209 19.14 -0.25 7.71
C PRO A 209 19.91 1.07 7.51
N LEU A 210 19.30 2.05 6.84
CA LEU A 210 19.90 3.38 6.60
C LEU A 210 19.18 4.40 7.50
N PRO A 211 19.93 5.38 8.06
CA PRO A 211 19.32 6.48 8.78
C PRO A 211 18.41 7.28 7.85
N LEU A 212 17.28 7.75 8.37
CA LEU A 212 16.47 8.75 7.70
C LEU A 212 17.15 10.12 7.92
N THR A 213 17.63 10.71 6.84
CA THR A 213 18.24 12.04 6.82
C THR A 213 17.22 13.11 6.42
#